data_7659a71d27d05c9cfb6e130a6113cdca
#
_entry.id   7659a71d27d05c9cfb6e130a6113cdca
#
_cell.length_a   1.000
_cell.length_b   1.000
_cell.length_c   1.000
_cell.angle_alpha   90.00
_cell.angle_beta   90.00
_cell.angle_gamma   90.00
#
_symmetry.space_group_name_H-M   'P 1'
#
loop_
_entity.id
_entity.type
_entity.pdbx_description
1 polymer ?
#
loop_
_entity_poly.entity_id
_entity_poly.type
_entity_poly.pdbx_seq_one_letter_code
_entity_poly.pdbx_strand_id
1 'polypeptide(L)'
;MGRVVAIDFGEKRIGLAASDVMKSIAFPFKTVEASFQLEKTLETVAAALKEKEPIDLIVVGLPLMLSGHDSPISIKAKAFGEALALKMQTPVVFWDERLTSKQVENNLREQKLNRKERAKASDVLAAQLILESYLNKL
;
A
#
# COMPACT_ATOMS: atom_id res chain seq x y z
N MET A 1 18.11 -11.68 -2.12
CA MET A 1 17.45 -11.25 -0.89
C MET A 1 16.95 -9.82 -1.05
N GLY A 2 15.66 -9.62 -0.89
CA GLY A 2 15.04 -8.32 -1.15
C GLY A 2 14.04 -7.91 -0.09
N ARG A 3 13.48 -6.72 -0.29
CA ARG A 3 12.50 -6.14 0.64
C ARG A 3 11.09 -6.67 0.36
N VAL A 4 10.22 -6.51 1.35
CA VAL A 4 8.78 -6.60 1.16
C VAL A 4 8.27 -5.17 1.06
N VAL A 5 7.41 -4.88 0.09
CA VAL A 5 6.77 -3.58 -0.03
C VAL A 5 5.27 -3.73 0.15
N ALA A 6 4.62 -2.68 0.61
CA ALA A 6 3.17 -2.69 0.78
C ALA A 6 2.56 -1.50 0.06
N ILE A 7 1.36 -1.70 -0.43
CA ILE A 7 0.62 -0.72 -1.21
C ILE A 7 -0.77 -0.55 -0.62
N ASP A 8 -1.13 0.69 -0.31
CA ASP A 8 -2.49 1.06 0.04
C ASP A 8 -3.09 1.71 -1.20
N PHE A 9 -3.89 0.95 -1.94
CA PHE A 9 -4.44 1.39 -3.22
C PHE A 9 -5.63 2.30 -3.02
N GLY A 10 -5.57 3.51 -3.59
CA GLY A 10 -6.70 4.43 -3.63
C GLY A 10 -6.96 4.90 -5.05
N GLU A 11 -8.14 5.42 -5.31
CA GLU A 11 -8.49 5.92 -6.64
C GLU A 11 -7.76 7.19 -7.01
N LYS A 12 -7.41 8.00 -6.03
CA LYS A 12 -6.71 9.28 -6.25
C LYS A 12 -5.25 9.21 -5.85
N ARG A 13 -4.94 8.49 -4.79
CA ARG A 13 -3.58 8.41 -4.25
C ARG A 13 -3.29 6.98 -3.83
N ILE A 14 -2.03 6.61 -3.94
CA ILE A 14 -1.55 5.28 -3.56
C ILE A 14 -0.40 5.47 -2.57
N GLY A 15 -0.54 4.89 -1.39
CA GLY A 15 0.50 4.92 -0.37
C GLY A 15 1.44 3.73 -0.52
N LEU A 16 2.73 3.96 -0.31
CA LEU A 16 3.76 2.94 -0.43
C LEU A 16 4.59 2.87 0.84
N ALA A 17 4.92 1.66 1.23
CA ALA A 17 5.82 1.39 2.35
C ALA A 17 6.79 0.28 1.95
N ALA A 18 7.94 0.24 2.58
CA ALA A 18 8.96 -0.77 2.28
C ALA A 18 9.61 -1.25 3.56
N SER A 19 9.98 -2.53 3.59
CA SER A 19 10.73 -3.08 4.71
C SER A 19 12.23 -2.88 4.49
N ASP A 20 13.01 -3.15 5.54
CA ASP A 20 14.43 -3.37 5.40
C ASP A 20 14.68 -4.69 4.68
N VAL A 21 15.93 -4.95 4.29
CA VAL A 21 16.29 -6.19 3.59
C VAL A 21 16.11 -7.43 4.48
N MET A 22 16.16 -7.25 5.80
CA MET A 22 15.95 -8.33 6.76
C MET A 22 14.47 -8.63 6.99
N LYS A 23 13.58 -7.84 6.40
CA LYS A 23 12.12 -8.01 6.52
C LYS A 23 11.61 -7.92 7.96
N SER A 24 12.24 -7.06 8.76
CA SER A 24 11.91 -6.95 10.19
C SER A 24 11.17 -5.67 10.55
N ILE A 25 11.43 -4.57 9.85
CA ILE A 25 10.86 -3.25 10.14
C ILE A 25 10.16 -2.69 8.92
N ALA A 26 8.98 -2.10 9.12
CA ALA A 26 8.24 -1.43 8.07
C ALA A 26 8.51 0.08 8.13
N PHE A 27 8.91 0.66 7.00
CA PHE A 27 9.15 2.10 6.87
C PHE A 27 8.15 2.71 5.90
N PRO A 28 7.64 3.93 6.20
CA PRO A 28 6.86 4.66 5.19
C PRO A 28 7.78 5.04 4.04
N PHE A 29 7.26 5.05 2.81
CA PHE A 29 8.08 5.38 1.66
C PHE A 29 7.58 6.66 0.99
N LYS A 30 6.50 6.58 0.22
CA LYS A 30 5.93 7.77 -0.42
C LYS A 30 4.48 7.54 -0.83
N THR A 31 3.81 8.64 -1.13
CA THR A 31 2.48 8.63 -1.74
C THR A 31 2.64 9.05 -3.19
N VAL A 32 2.01 8.32 -4.11
CA VAL A 32 2.00 8.67 -5.53
C VAL A 32 0.56 8.91 -5.98
N GLU A 33 0.39 9.70 -7.05
CA GLU A 33 -0.92 9.95 -7.59
C GLU A 33 -1.37 8.81 -8.50
N ALA A 34 -2.65 8.46 -8.39
CA ALA A 34 -3.28 7.48 -9.27
C ALA A 34 -3.91 8.19 -10.45
N SER A 35 -3.90 7.52 -11.61
CA SER A 35 -4.54 8.01 -12.83
C SER A 35 -5.81 7.21 -13.09
N PHE A 36 -6.72 7.75 -13.90
CA PHE A 36 -7.85 6.99 -14.42
C PHE A 36 -7.39 5.81 -15.27
N GLN A 37 -6.22 5.96 -15.90
CA GLN A 37 -5.68 4.91 -16.76
C GLN A 37 -4.81 3.97 -15.93
N LEU A 38 -5.21 2.71 -15.87
CA LEU A 38 -4.48 1.69 -15.12
C LEU A 38 -3.01 1.63 -15.52
N GLU A 39 -2.72 1.69 -16.83
CA GLU A 39 -1.34 1.63 -17.31
C GLU A 39 -0.45 2.73 -16.74
N LYS A 40 -0.98 3.96 -16.66
CA LYS A 40 -0.20 5.09 -16.12
C LYS A 40 0.05 4.89 -14.62
N THR A 41 -0.94 4.42 -13.90
CA THR A 41 -0.80 4.15 -12.47
C THR A 41 0.24 3.05 -12.24
N LEU A 42 0.21 1.99 -13.05
CA LEU A 42 1.19 0.92 -12.96
C LEU A 42 2.61 1.44 -13.22
N GLU A 43 2.79 2.29 -14.24
CA GLU A 43 4.09 2.87 -14.54
C GLU A 43 4.61 3.74 -13.39
N THR A 44 3.73 4.57 -12.81
CA THR A 44 4.11 5.44 -11.70
C THR A 44 4.54 4.64 -10.48
N VAL A 45 3.75 3.63 -10.11
CA VAL A 45 4.07 2.79 -8.95
C VAL A 45 5.33 1.96 -9.21
N ALA A 46 5.45 1.36 -10.38
CA ALA A 46 6.63 0.55 -10.72
C ALA A 46 7.90 1.40 -10.68
N ALA A 47 7.85 2.63 -11.21
CA ALA A 47 8.99 3.54 -11.18
C ALA A 47 9.39 3.89 -9.75
N ALA A 48 8.40 4.15 -8.89
CA ALA A 48 8.68 4.46 -7.48
C ALA A 48 9.31 3.26 -6.76
N LEU A 49 8.78 2.05 -7.02
CA LEU A 49 9.26 0.84 -6.36
C LEU A 49 10.67 0.43 -6.80
N LYS A 50 11.11 0.88 -7.97
CA LYS A 50 12.50 0.60 -8.41
C LYS A 50 13.53 1.12 -7.41
N GLU A 51 13.23 2.19 -6.68
CA GLU A 51 14.14 2.73 -5.68
C GLU A 51 14.36 1.77 -4.51
N LYS A 52 13.50 0.76 -4.37
CA LYS A 52 13.56 -0.20 -3.27
C LYS A 52 13.97 -1.61 -3.72
N GLU A 53 14.30 -1.77 -4.99
CA GLU A 53 14.76 -3.07 -5.49
C GLU A 53 16.09 -3.49 -4.83
N PRO A 54 16.33 -4.79 -4.64
CA PRO A 54 15.45 -5.88 -5.05
C PRO A 54 14.23 -6.04 -4.14
N ILE A 55 13.12 -6.46 -4.72
CA ILE A 55 11.86 -6.66 -4.00
C ILE A 55 11.45 -8.12 -4.15
N ASP A 56 11.23 -8.79 -3.03
CA ASP A 56 10.85 -10.20 -3.02
C ASP A 56 9.33 -10.40 -3.07
N LEU A 57 8.57 -9.44 -2.52
CA LEU A 57 7.14 -9.59 -2.39
C LEU A 57 6.47 -8.23 -2.30
N ILE A 58 5.29 -8.13 -2.92
CA ILE A 58 4.45 -6.93 -2.84
C ILE A 58 3.16 -7.32 -2.12
N VAL A 59 2.82 -6.57 -1.06
CA VAL A 59 1.59 -6.76 -0.29
C VAL A 59 0.63 -5.64 -0.66
N VAL A 60 -0.54 -5.98 -1.17
CA VAL A 60 -1.57 -5.00 -1.53
C VAL A 60 -2.71 -5.11 -0.52
N GLY A 61 -3.00 -4.01 0.19
CA GLY A 61 -4.09 -3.98 1.13
C GLY A 61 -5.45 -4.01 0.42
N LEU A 62 -6.37 -4.78 0.96
CA LEU A 62 -7.74 -4.85 0.43
C LEU A 62 -8.69 -4.15 1.39
N PRO A 63 -9.30 -3.02 0.97
CA PRO A 63 -10.31 -2.34 1.80
C PRO A 63 -11.66 -3.03 1.66
N LEU A 64 -11.76 -4.22 2.24
CA LEU A 64 -12.99 -5.01 2.22
C LEU A 64 -14.09 -4.34 3.04
N MET A 65 -15.35 -4.68 2.76
CA MET A 65 -16.47 -4.29 3.59
C MET A 65 -16.36 -4.99 4.95
N LEU A 66 -17.00 -4.43 5.98
CA LEU A 66 -16.97 -5.03 7.31
C LEU A 66 -17.48 -6.47 7.32
N SER A 67 -18.36 -6.81 6.38
CA SER A 67 -18.85 -8.19 6.21
C SER A 67 -17.80 -9.15 5.65
N GLY A 68 -16.67 -8.64 5.18
CA GLY A 68 -15.64 -9.44 4.51
C GLY A 68 -15.82 -9.55 3.00
N HIS A 69 -16.89 -9.00 2.46
CA HIS A 69 -17.13 -9.01 1.02
C HIS A 69 -16.33 -7.91 0.32
N ASP A 70 -16.10 -8.08 -0.99
CA ASP A 70 -15.42 -7.07 -1.77
C ASP A 70 -16.19 -5.76 -1.83
N SER A 71 -15.47 -4.65 -1.67
CA SER A 71 -15.98 -3.32 -1.96
C SER A 71 -15.62 -2.96 -3.41
N PRO A 72 -16.21 -1.91 -3.99
CA PRO A 72 -15.79 -1.47 -5.33
C PRO A 72 -14.30 -1.19 -5.42
N ILE A 73 -13.72 -0.57 -4.39
CA ILE A 73 -12.28 -0.25 -4.41
C ILE A 73 -11.42 -1.50 -4.21
N SER A 74 -11.89 -2.52 -3.46
CA SER A 74 -11.10 -3.75 -3.30
C SER A 74 -11.02 -4.53 -4.61
N ILE A 75 -12.07 -4.49 -5.42
CA ILE A 75 -12.05 -5.11 -6.74
C ILE A 75 -11.00 -4.44 -7.63
N LYS A 76 -10.93 -3.11 -7.59
CA LYS A 76 -9.91 -2.36 -8.34
C LYS A 76 -8.51 -2.64 -7.82
N ALA A 77 -8.37 -2.75 -6.49
CA ALA A 77 -7.08 -3.06 -5.88
C ALA A 77 -6.56 -4.44 -6.32
N LYS A 78 -7.45 -5.43 -6.41
CA LYS A 78 -7.08 -6.75 -6.90
C LYS A 78 -6.61 -6.72 -8.35
N ALA A 79 -7.35 -6.02 -9.21
CA ALA A 79 -6.96 -5.88 -10.62
C ALA A 79 -5.62 -5.17 -10.75
N PHE A 80 -5.41 -4.12 -9.96
CA PHE A 80 -4.15 -3.40 -9.94
C PHE A 80 -3.00 -4.31 -9.49
N GLY A 81 -3.19 -5.06 -8.39
CA GLY A 81 -2.17 -5.93 -7.86
C GLY A 81 -1.77 -7.04 -8.83
N GLU A 82 -2.75 -7.65 -9.49
CA GLU A 82 -2.47 -8.68 -10.49
C GLU A 82 -1.67 -8.13 -11.67
N ALA A 83 -2.05 -6.95 -12.15
CA ALA A 83 -1.33 -6.30 -13.25
C ALA A 83 0.10 -5.90 -12.83
N LEU A 84 0.25 -5.43 -11.59
CA LEU A 84 1.56 -5.04 -11.08
C LEU A 84 2.49 -6.25 -10.94
N ALA A 85 1.94 -7.39 -10.51
CA ALA A 85 2.72 -8.63 -10.41
C ALA A 85 3.32 -9.01 -11.75
N LEU A 86 2.54 -8.90 -12.82
CA LEU A 86 3.02 -9.19 -14.17
C LEU A 86 4.05 -8.16 -14.64
N LYS A 87 3.78 -6.89 -14.39
CA LYS A 87 4.67 -5.81 -14.84
C LYS A 87 6.03 -5.87 -14.17
N MET A 88 6.07 -6.15 -12.87
CA MET A 88 7.30 -6.18 -12.10
C MET A 88 7.91 -7.57 -11.97
N GLN A 89 7.21 -8.59 -12.46
CA GLN A 89 7.64 -9.99 -12.32
C GLN A 89 7.96 -10.33 -10.87
N THR A 90 7.08 -9.88 -9.96
CA THR A 90 7.25 -10.02 -8.52
C THR A 90 5.94 -10.54 -7.94
N PRO A 91 5.98 -11.51 -7.01
CA PRO A 91 4.75 -12.02 -6.39
C PRO A 91 3.98 -10.91 -5.67
N VAL A 92 2.66 -10.97 -5.76
CA VAL A 92 1.77 -10.07 -5.05
C VAL A 92 0.85 -10.91 -4.17
N VAL A 93 0.67 -10.49 -2.92
CA VAL A 93 -0.33 -11.07 -2.02
C VAL A 93 -1.28 -9.95 -1.58
N PHE A 94 -2.51 -10.32 -1.26
CA PHE A 94 -3.52 -9.36 -0.83
C PHE A 94 -3.75 -9.51 0.67
N TRP A 95 -3.92 -8.39 1.35
CA TRP A 95 -4.01 -8.34 2.80
C TRP A 95 -5.23 -7.54 3.24
N ASP A 96 -6.05 -8.12 4.12
CA ASP A 96 -7.24 -7.45 4.63
C ASP A 96 -6.85 -6.30 5.57
N GLU A 97 -7.28 -5.08 5.24
CA GLU A 97 -6.91 -3.88 5.99
C GLU A 97 -8.05 -3.27 6.80
N ARG A 98 -9.13 -4.04 7.05
CA ARG A 98 -10.35 -3.51 7.69
C ARG A 98 -10.13 -2.77 9.02
N LEU A 99 -9.10 -3.11 9.76
CA LEU A 99 -8.86 -2.54 11.08
C LEU A 99 -7.74 -1.49 11.14
N THR A 100 -7.01 -1.27 10.07
CA THR A 100 -5.84 -0.38 10.07
C THR A 100 -6.19 1.10 9.91
N SER A 101 -7.21 1.43 9.13
CA SER A 101 -7.59 2.82 8.81
C SER A 101 -7.93 3.65 10.04
N LYS A 102 -8.65 3.07 10.99
CA LYS A 102 -9.08 3.76 12.19
C LYS A 102 -7.91 4.20 13.06
N GLN A 103 -6.90 3.35 13.16
CA GLN A 103 -5.69 3.66 13.94
C GLN A 103 -4.91 4.81 13.29
N VAL A 104 -4.81 4.81 11.96
CA VAL A 104 -4.13 5.87 11.23
C VAL A 104 -4.81 7.22 11.48
N GLU A 105 -6.13 7.28 11.40
CA GLU A 105 -6.88 8.52 11.63
C GLU A 105 -6.64 9.08 13.02
N ASN A 106 -6.65 8.23 14.05
CA ASN A 106 -6.41 8.65 15.41
C ASN A 106 -5.01 9.25 15.56
N ASN A 107 -4.00 8.61 14.99
CA ASN A 107 -2.63 9.11 15.04
C ASN A 107 -2.49 10.47 14.36
N LEU A 108 -3.17 10.66 13.23
CA LEU A 108 -3.10 11.90 12.47
C LEU A 108 -3.77 13.06 13.19
N ARG A 109 -4.85 12.81 13.95
CA ARG A 109 -5.50 13.85 14.76
C ARG A 109 -4.54 14.40 15.80
N GLU A 110 -3.70 13.59 16.38
CA GLU A 110 -2.70 14.00 17.35
C GLU A 110 -1.63 14.88 16.74
N GLN A 111 -1.34 14.71 15.45
CA GLN A 111 -0.31 15.46 14.75
C GLN A 111 -0.76 16.83 14.24
N LYS A 112 -2.04 17.18 14.37
CA LYS A 112 -2.61 18.47 13.98
C LYS A 112 -2.29 18.88 12.53
N LEU A 113 -2.28 17.94 11.61
CA LEU A 113 -2.03 18.23 10.20
C LEU A 113 -3.27 18.82 9.52
N ASN A 114 -3.08 19.62 8.45
CA ASN A 114 -4.20 20.11 7.66
C ASN A 114 -4.79 18.94 6.83
N ARG A 115 -5.95 19.20 6.19
CA ARG A 115 -6.68 18.14 5.49
C ARG A 115 -5.85 17.47 4.40
N LYS A 116 -5.15 18.25 3.58
CA LYS A 116 -4.35 17.71 2.47
C LYS A 116 -3.15 16.92 2.99
N GLU A 117 -2.46 17.45 3.99
CA GLU A 117 -1.33 16.79 4.61
C GLU A 117 -1.76 15.47 5.27
N ARG A 118 -2.92 15.50 5.96
CA ARG A 118 -3.47 14.29 6.58
C ARG A 118 -3.80 13.22 5.55
N ALA A 119 -4.32 13.62 4.39
CA ALA A 119 -4.65 12.65 3.34
C ALA A 119 -3.40 11.93 2.84
N LYS A 120 -2.33 12.67 2.55
CA LYS A 120 -1.07 12.08 2.09
C LYS A 120 -0.41 11.23 3.16
N ALA A 121 -0.36 11.74 4.39
CA ALA A 121 0.22 11.01 5.52
C ALA A 121 -0.58 9.75 5.82
N SER A 122 -1.92 9.81 5.69
CA SER A 122 -2.80 8.67 5.91
C SER A 122 -2.49 7.52 4.95
N ASP A 123 -2.27 7.83 3.66
CA ASP A 123 -1.97 6.82 2.66
C ASP A 123 -0.65 6.10 2.96
N VAL A 124 0.39 6.85 3.32
CA VAL A 124 1.70 6.30 3.64
C VAL A 124 1.65 5.49 4.93
N LEU A 125 0.98 6.03 5.96
CA LEU A 125 0.85 5.33 7.24
C LEU A 125 -0.04 4.09 7.13
N ALA A 126 -1.07 4.13 6.29
CA ALA A 126 -1.89 2.95 6.03
C ALA A 126 -1.06 1.86 5.38
N ALA A 127 -0.23 2.20 4.38
CA ALA A 127 0.68 1.24 3.76
C ALA A 127 1.67 0.67 4.77
N GLN A 128 2.20 1.51 5.65
CA GLN A 128 3.13 1.06 6.70
C GLN A 128 2.45 0.08 7.65
N LEU A 129 1.21 0.36 8.06
CA LEU A 129 0.46 -0.54 8.96
C LEU A 129 0.12 -1.87 8.28
N ILE A 130 -0.22 -1.84 7.00
CA ILE A 130 -0.42 -3.06 6.21
C ILE A 130 0.85 -3.89 6.24
N LEU A 131 1.98 -3.26 6.01
CA LEU A 131 3.27 -3.94 5.99
C LEU A 131 3.64 -4.50 7.36
N GLU A 132 3.47 -3.71 8.43
CA GLU A 132 3.71 -4.18 9.79
C GLU A 132 2.87 -5.40 10.12
N SER A 133 1.58 -5.35 9.79
CA SER A 133 0.66 -6.45 10.03
C SER A 133 1.10 -7.71 9.31
N TYR A 134 1.54 -7.58 8.05
CA TYR A 134 2.03 -8.71 7.28
C TYR A 134 3.33 -9.28 7.86
N LEU A 135 4.29 -8.40 8.19
CA LEU A 135 5.58 -8.85 8.73
C LEU A 135 5.42 -9.54 10.09
N ASN A 136 4.49 -9.07 10.90
CA ASN A 136 4.23 -9.69 12.21
C ASN A 136 3.63 -11.09 12.11
N LYS A 137 3.07 -11.44 10.95
CA LYS A 137 2.51 -12.77 10.72
C LYS A 137 3.58 -13.80 10.35
N LEU A 138 4.69 -13.34 9.82
CA LEU A 138 5.77 -14.23 9.35
C LEU A 138 6.42 -15.06 10.47
#